data_4bc0a55377e0235a5de6d3ec88046065
#
_entry.id   4bc0a55377e0235a5de6d3ec88046065
#
_cell.length_a   1.000
_cell.length_b   1.000
_cell.length_c   1.000
_cell.angle_alpha   90.00
_cell.angle_beta   90.00
_cell.angle_gamma   90.00
#
_symmetry.space_group_name_H-M   'P 1'
#
loop_
_entity.id
_entity.type
_entity.pdbx_description
1 polymer ?
#
loop_
_entity_poly.entity_id
_entity_poly.type
_entity_poly.pdbx_seq_one_letter_code
_entity_poly.pdbx_strand_id
1 'polypeptide(L)'
;IMIPLYLELHTFGILNTYIGLILPRIASAYGMFFMRSFYIGLPKSLEEAARIDGMNEFGIYTKIMFPLCKPAFVTFFIFCLTSNWNDLIYPLMMTNSTKMRTLSAGLAMFVGEGVRETGPALAGALISMLPLLILYCFAQEFFVEGIAVSGMKE
;
A
#
# COMPACT_ATOMS: atom_id res chain seq x y z
N ILE A 1 12.96 10.89 10.36
CA ILE A 1 12.36 9.56 10.64
C ILE A 1 13.21 8.43 10.06
N MET A 2 13.81 8.56 8.88
CA MET A 2 14.57 7.46 8.24
C MET A 2 15.87 7.10 8.97
N ILE A 3 16.63 8.08 9.47
CA ILE A 3 17.90 7.81 10.17
C ILE A 3 17.69 7.01 11.47
N PRO A 4 16.78 7.41 12.38
CA PRO A 4 16.46 6.62 13.57
C PRO A 4 16.01 5.19 13.21
N LEU A 5 15.15 5.05 12.22
CA LEU A 5 14.67 3.74 11.78
C LEU A 5 15.80 2.86 11.23
N TYR A 6 16.74 3.44 10.49
CA TYR A 6 17.92 2.72 10.03
C TYR A 6 18.77 2.21 11.20
N LEU A 7 18.99 3.04 12.21
CA LEU A 7 19.74 2.67 13.42
C LEU A 7 19.06 1.56 14.21
N GLU A 8 17.73 1.61 14.34
CA GLU A 8 16.96 0.54 14.97
C GLU A 8 17.09 -0.79 14.22
N LEU A 9 16.88 -0.78 12.90
CA LEU A 9 17.01 -1.99 12.08
C LEU A 9 18.44 -2.53 12.07
N HIS A 10 19.44 -1.65 12.15
CA HIS A 10 20.83 -2.03 12.30
C HIS A 10 21.10 -2.73 13.64
N THR A 11 20.60 -2.18 14.73
CA THR A 11 20.74 -2.75 16.08
C THR A 11 20.06 -4.11 16.19
N PHE A 12 18.91 -4.29 15.55
CA PHE A 12 18.20 -5.59 15.48
C PHE A 12 18.83 -6.58 14.50
N GLY A 13 19.83 -6.18 13.70
CA GLY A 13 20.48 -7.05 12.73
C GLY A 13 19.59 -7.46 11.56
N ILE A 14 18.53 -6.71 11.27
CA ILE A 14 17.55 -7.02 10.22
C ILE A 14 17.69 -6.12 8.97
N LEU A 15 18.74 -5.31 8.90
CA LEU A 15 19.10 -4.64 7.64
C LEU A 15 19.38 -5.65 6.54
N ASN A 16 19.10 -5.28 5.30
CA ASN A 16 19.29 -6.12 4.11
C ASN A 16 18.53 -7.44 4.17
N THR A 17 17.35 -7.44 4.81
CA THR A 17 16.43 -8.58 4.90
C THR A 17 15.01 -8.18 4.50
N TYR A 18 14.19 -9.14 4.09
CA TYR A 18 12.76 -8.91 3.81
C TYR A 18 12.00 -8.41 5.03
N ILE A 19 12.36 -8.89 6.23
CA ILE A 19 11.75 -8.44 7.49
C ILE A 19 12.03 -6.95 7.69
N GLY A 20 13.25 -6.50 7.51
CA GLY A 20 13.61 -5.09 7.61
C GLY A 20 12.92 -4.19 6.59
N LEU A 21 12.60 -4.72 5.39
CA LEU A 21 11.84 -3.99 4.38
C LEU A 21 10.34 -3.91 4.69
N ILE A 22 9.76 -4.96 5.24
CA ILE A 22 8.30 -5.11 5.40
C ILE A 22 7.82 -4.63 6.76
N LEU A 23 8.47 -5.06 7.85
CA LEU A 23 7.98 -4.87 9.22
C LEU A 23 7.67 -3.41 9.58
N PRO A 24 8.54 -2.42 9.29
CA PRO A 24 8.27 -1.02 9.63
C PRO A 24 7.10 -0.40 8.85
N ARG A 25 6.67 -1.04 7.78
CA ARG A 25 5.62 -0.54 6.86
C ARG A 25 4.28 -1.22 7.03
N ILE A 26 4.18 -2.26 7.84
CA ILE A 26 2.92 -2.97 8.12
C ILE A 26 1.91 -2.01 8.78
N ALA A 27 2.36 -1.19 9.73
CA ALA A 27 1.50 -0.23 10.42
C ALA A 27 1.58 1.14 9.73
N SER A 28 0.53 1.49 9.01
CA SER A 28 0.40 2.80 8.37
C SER A 28 -0.61 3.67 9.11
N ALA A 29 -0.15 4.80 9.68
CA ALA A 29 -1.04 5.80 10.27
C ALA A 29 -2.08 6.31 9.26
N TYR A 30 -1.66 6.53 8.01
CA TYR A 30 -2.56 6.89 6.92
C TYR A 30 -3.63 5.81 6.69
N GLY A 31 -3.22 4.53 6.65
CA GLY A 31 -4.14 3.42 6.45
C GLY A 31 -5.18 3.30 7.57
N MET A 32 -4.75 3.46 8.81
CA MET A 32 -5.67 3.46 9.96
C MET A 32 -6.67 4.62 9.87
N PHE A 33 -6.21 5.83 9.56
CA PHE A 33 -7.08 6.99 9.39
C PHE A 33 -8.05 6.81 8.22
N PHE A 34 -7.56 6.35 7.08
CA PHE A 34 -8.36 6.12 5.87
C PHE A 34 -9.49 5.12 6.15
N MET A 35 -9.15 3.95 6.69
CA MET A 35 -10.14 2.92 7.01
C MET A 35 -11.14 3.39 8.08
N ARG A 36 -10.66 4.07 9.13
CA ARG A 36 -11.53 4.65 10.15
C ARG A 36 -12.56 5.62 9.56
N SER A 37 -12.15 6.45 8.61
CA SER A 37 -13.05 7.42 7.97
C SER A 37 -14.17 6.72 7.19
N PHE A 38 -13.87 5.59 6.54
CA PHE A 38 -14.88 4.77 5.88
C PHE A 38 -15.84 4.11 6.88
N TYR A 39 -15.32 3.50 7.95
CA TYR A 39 -16.14 2.84 8.96
C TYR A 39 -17.11 3.82 9.65
N ILE A 40 -16.67 5.03 9.97
CA ILE A 40 -17.54 6.06 10.57
C ILE A 40 -18.66 6.51 9.60
N GLY A 41 -18.42 6.42 8.29
CA GLY A 41 -19.42 6.76 7.26
C GLY A 41 -20.52 5.73 7.08
N LEU A 42 -20.39 4.53 7.65
CA LEU A 42 -21.41 3.49 7.54
C LEU A 42 -22.62 3.78 8.46
N PRO A 43 -23.84 3.44 8.03
CA PRO A 43 -25.05 3.62 8.84
C PRO A 43 -25.01 2.76 10.12
N LYS A 44 -25.11 3.40 11.28
CA LYS A 44 -25.15 2.70 12.58
C LYS A 44 -26.35 1.77 12.73
N SER A 45 -27.43 2.04 12.03
CA SER A 45 -28.63 1.20 12.02
C SER A 45 -28.36 -0.25 11.61
N LEU A 46 -27.33 -0.49 10.77
CA LEU A 46 -26.94 -1.84 10.38
C LEU A 46 -26.29 -2.62 11.55
N GLU A 47 -25.48 -1.94 12.35
CA GLU A 47 -24.89 -2.54 13.56
C GLU A 47 -25.97 -2.82 14.63
N GLU A 48 -26.88 -1.85 14.82
CA GLU A 48 -27.96 -1.96 15.80
C GLU A 48 -28.92 -3.09 15.45
N ALA A 49 -29.33 -3.21 14.19
CA ALA A 49 -30.16 -4.31 13.72
C ALA A 49 -29.49 -5.68 13.94
N ALA A 50 -28.21 -5.78 13.61
CA ALA A 50 -27.47 -7.02 13.81
C ALA A 50 -27.28 -7.39 15.29
N ARG A 51 -27.19 -6.41 16.20
CA ARG A 51 -27.17 -6.66 17.65
C ARG A 51 -28.53 -7.16 18.16
N ILE A 52 -29.63 -6.61 17.62
CA ILE A 52 -31.00 -7.09 17.94
C ILE A 52 -31.14 -8.53 17.47
N ASP A 53 -30.59 -8.90 16.30
CA ASP A 53 -30.57 -10.27 15.77
C ASP A 53 -29.64 -11.22 16.55
N GLY A 54 -28.99 -10.74 17.62
CA GLY A 54 -28.14 -11.56 18.50
C GLY A 54 -26.74 -11.81 17.96
N MET A 55 -26.28 -11.05 16.94
CA MET A 55 -24.91 -11.18 16.48
C MET A 55 -23.92 -10.59 17.49
N ASN A 56 -22.80 -11.28 17.67
CA ASN A 56 -21.67 -10.74 18.43
C ASN A 56 -20.86 -9.73 17.59
N GLU A 57 -20.05 -8.88 18.24
CA GLU A 57 -19.29 -7.81 17.59
C GLU A 57 -18.38 -8.33 16.46
N PHE A 58 -17.76 -9.50 16.63
CA PHE A 58 -16.94 -10.11 15.61
C PHE A 58 -17.76 -10.56 14.38
N GLY A 59 -18.97 -11.06 14.62
CA GLY A 59 -19.92 -11.40 13.56
C GLY A 59 -20.39 -10.18 12.79
N ILE A 60 -20.70 -9.08 13.48
CA ILE A 60 -21.05 -7.79 12.87
C ILE A 60 -19.90 -7.29 11.98
N TYR A 61 -18.68 -7.29 12.54
CA TYR A 61 -17.50 -6.88 11.78
C TYR A 61 -17.32 -7.71 10.51
N THR A 62 -17.29 -9.04 10.63
CA THR A 62 -16.92 -9.92 9.51
C THR A 62 -18.01 -10.09 8.46
N LYS A 63 -19.28 -10.12 8.88
CA LYS A 63 -20.39 -10.40 7.97
C LYS A 63 -21.08 -9.15 7.41
N ILE A 64 -20.97 -8.02 8.09
CA ILE A 64 -21.64 -6.77 7.69
C ILE A 64 -20.63 -5.69 7.33
N MET A 65 -19.80 -5.27 8.30
CA MET A 65 -18.94 -4.10 8.14
C MET A 65 -17.82 -4.33 7.11
N PHE A 66 -17.11 -5.45 7.22
CA PHE A 66 -16.01 -5.77 6.32
C PHE A 66 -16.44 -5.88 4.85
N PRO A 67 -17.54 -6.59 4.49
CA PRO A 67 -18.04 -6.62 3.12
C PRO A 67 -18.44 -5.24 2.59
N LEU A 68 -19.05 -4.40 3.39
CA LEU A 68 -19.42 -3.03 2.99
C LEU A 68 -18.21 -2.14 2.76
N CYS A 69 -17.10 -2.40 3.46
CA CYS A 69 -15.84 -1.68 3.28
C CYS A 69 -14.94 -2.24 2.17
N LYS A 70 -15.34 -3.28 1.44
CA LYS A 70 -14.52 -3.86 0.34
C LYS A 70 -14.00 -2.81 -0.64
N PRO A 71 -14.80 -1.85 -1.14
CA PRO A 71 -14.30 -0.83 -2.06
C PRO A 71 -13.18 0.02 -1.43
N ALA A 72 -13.32 0.36 -0.14
CA ALA A 72 -12.30 1.11 0.60
C ALA A 72 -11.01 0.29 0.75
N PHE A 73 -11.10 -1.00 1.05
CA PHE A 73 -9.94 -1.89 1.11
C PHE A 73 -9.23 -1.98 -0.23
N VAL A 74 -9.96 -2.13 -1.34
CA VAL A 74 -9.37 -2.16 -2.69
C VAL A 74 -8.65 -0.86 -2.99
N THR A 75 -9.29 0.27 -2.75
CA THR A 75 -8.69 1.59 -2.94
C THR A 75 -7.42 1.75 -2.10
N PHE A 76 -7.47 1.41 -0.82
CA PHE A 76 -6.32 1.48 0.07
C PHE A 76 -5.18 0.56 -0.38
N PHE A 77 -5.50 -0.66 -0.81
CA PHE A 77 -4.53 -1.60 -1.36
C PHE A 77 -3.80 -1.02 -2.58
N ILE A 78 -4.53 -0.38 -3.51
CA ILE A 78 -3.95 0.25 -4.69
C ILE A 78 -3.01 1.39 -4.29
N PHE A 79 -3.41 2.24 -3.35
CA PHE A 79 -2.54 3.30 -2.83
C PHE A 79 -1.28 2.74 -2.17
N CYS A 80 -1.40 1.71 -1.33
CA CYS A 80 -0.26 1.05 -0.71
C CYS A 80 0.67 0.44 -1.74
N LEU A 81 0.12 -0.28 -2.73
CA LEU A 81 0.91 -0.92 -3.77
C LEU A 81 1.67 0.14 -4.59
N THR A 82 0.97 1.17 -5.07
CA THR A 82 1.58 2.24 -5.88
C THR A 82 2.66 2.98 -5.11
N SER A 83 2.39 3.33 -3.85
CA SER A 83 3.35 4.01 -2.98
C SER A 83 4.60 3.18 -2.72
N ASN A 84 4.44 1.91 -2.37
CA ASN A 84 5.58 1.03 -2.10
C ASN A 84 6.32 0.62 -3.38
N TRP A 85 5.62 0.48 -4.51
CA TRP A 85 6.23 0.16 -5.80
C TRP A 85 7.17 1.26 -6.28
N ASN A 86 6.74 2.52 -6.14
CA ASN A 86 7.52 3.68 -6.57
C ASN A 86 8.54 4.16 -5.53
N ASP A 87 8.57 3.55 -4.34
CA ASP A 87 9.49 3.98 -3.31
C ASP A 87 10.92 3.60 -3.67
N LEU A 88 11.76 4.62 -3.69
CA LEU A 88 13.17 4.51 -3.98
C LEU A 88 14.02 4.60 -2.73
N ILE A 89 13.73 5.60 -1.88
CA ILE A 89 14.66 6.03 -0.83
C ILE A 89 14.76 4.99 0.27
N TYR A 90 13.61 4.48 0.72
CA TYR A 90 13.59 3.50 1.81
C TYR A 90 14.31 2.19 1.44
N PRO A 91 14.01 1.50 0.33
CA PRO A 91 14.74 0.30 -0.05
C PRO A 91 16.23 0.55 -0.32
N LEU A 92 16.57 1.70 -0.89
CA LEU A 92 17.97 2.07 -1.17
C LEU A 92 18.78 2.20 0.12
N MET A 93 18.20 2.77 1.18
CA MET A 93 18.84 2.90 2.48
C MET A 93 18.90 1.59 3.26
N MET A 94 17.88 0.74 3.16
CA MET A 94 17.74 -0.47 3.98
C MET A 94 18.37 -1.72 3.37
N THR A 95 18.83 -1.65 2.09
CA THR A 95 19.43 -2.82 1.40
C THR A 95 20.81 -2.51 0.88
N ASN A 96 21.74 -3.46 1.08
CA ASN A 96 23.14 -3.34 0.65
C ASN A 96 23.46 -4.26 -0.54
N SER A 97 22.68 -5.32 -0.74
CA SER A 97 22.94 -6.32 -1.77
C SER A 97 22.02 -6.15 -2.97
N THR A 98 22.52 -6.41 -4.17
CA THR A 98 21.74 -6.36 -5.41
C THR A 98 20.53 -7.30 -5.37
N LYS A 99 20.62 -8.45 -4.68
CA LYS A 99 19.54 -9.43 -4.56
C LYS A 99 18.36 -8.94 -3.73
N MET A 100 18.58 -7.97 -2.82
CA MET A 100 17.55 -7.45 -1.92
C MET A 100 16.96 -6.11 -2.40
N ARG A 101 17.51 -5.53 -3.45
CA ARG A 101 17.03 -4.26 -4.00
C ARG A 101 15.68 -4.42 -4.68
N THR A 102 14.79 -3.46 -4.44
CA THR A 102 13.57 -3.31 -5.23
C THR A 102 13.92 -2.85 -6.65
N LEU A 103 12.98 -3.04 -7.58
CA LEU A 103 13.17 -2.64 -8.98
C LEU A 103 13.47 -1.14 -9.10
N SER A 104 12.75 -0.29 -8.37
CA SER A 104 12.97 1.17 -8.36
C SER A 104 14.36 1.55 -7.86
N ALA A 105 14.82 0.91 -6.77
CA ALA A 105 16.16 1.12 -6.23
C ALA A 105 17.27 0.61 -7.17
N GLY A 106 17.03 -0.51 -7.84
CA GLY A 106 17.96 -1.06 -8.84
C GLY A 106 18.09 -0.15 -10.07
N LEU A 107 16.98 0.36 -10.59
CA LEU A 107 16.98 1.30 -11.72
C LEU A 107 17.73 2.60 -11.41
N ALA A 108 17.52 3.15 -10.22
CA ALA A 108 18.19 4.39 -9.83
C ALA A 108 19.70 4.24 -9.77
N MET A 109 20.21 3.10 -9.30
CA MET A 109 21.65 2.85 -9.29
C MET A 109 22.22 2.66 -10.69
N PHE A 110 21.47 1.99 -11.57
CA PHE A 110 21.86 1.79 -12.96
C PHE A 110 22.04 3.13 -13.69
N VAL A 111 21.19 4.12 -13.40
CA VAL A 111 21.32 5.47 -13.96
C VAL A 111 22.43 6.27 -13.29
N GLY A 112 22.69 6.04 -11.97
CA GLY A 112 23.65 6.81 -11.16
C GLY A 112 25.12 6.41 -11.36
N GLU A 113 25.44 5.21 -11.77
CA GLU A 113 26.80 4.70 -11.92
C GLU A 113 27.53 5.15 -13.22
N GLY A 114 27.01 6.19 -13.88
CA GLY A 114 27.68 6.73 -15.06
C GLY A 114 27.58 5.87 -16.33
N VAL A 115 26.77 4.81 -16.28
CA VAL A 115 26.41 4.00 -17.43
C VAL A 115 25.45 4.81 -18.30
N ARG A 116 26.00 5.52 -19.28
CA ARG A 116 25.23 6.31 -20.27
C ARG A 116 24.50 5.44 -21.30
N GLU A 117 24.19 4.20 -20.96
CA GLU A 117 23.39 3.33 -21.82
C GLU A 117 21.91 3.62 -21.60
N THR A 118 21.42 4.58 -22.35
CA THR A 118 20.00 5.03 -22.30
C THR A 118 19.03 3.89 -22.62
N GLY A 119 19.44 2.93 -23.47
CA GLY A 119 18.60 1.81 -23.91
C GLY A 119 18.16 0.90 -22.75
N PRO A 120 19.08 0.28 -21.99
CA PRO A 120 18.74 -0.55 -20.83
C PRO A 120 17.97 0.20 -19.74
N ALA A 121 18.30 1.48 -19.50
CA ALA A 121 17.57 2.31 -18.53
C ALA A 121 16.11 2.53 -18.93
N LEU A 122 15.85 2.82 -20.21
CA LEU A 122 14.49 2.96 -20.75
C LEU A 122 13.73 1.63 -20.73
N ALA A 123 14.38 0.53 -21.08
CA ALA A 123 13.76 -0.80 -21.00
C ALA A 123 13.35 -1.15 -19.55
N GLY A 124 14.22 -0.90 -18.58
CA GLY A 124 13.92 -1.09 -17.16
C GLY A 124 12.77 -0.21 -16.67
N ALA A 125 12.72 1.06 -17.11
CA ALA A 125 11.62 1.96 -16.79
C ALA A 125 10.28 1.46 -17.36
N LEU A 126 10.26 0.97 -18.61
CA LEU A 126 9.07 0.37 -19.22
C LEU A 126 8.60 -0.86 -18.46
N ILE A 127 9.51 -1.77 -18.11
CA ILE A 127 9.19 -2.95 -17.30
C ILE A 127 8.61 -2.54 -15.95
N SER A 128 9.16 -1.50 -15.34
CA SER A 128 8.67 -0.96 -14.06
C SER A 128 7.25 -0.37 -14.15
N MET A 129 6.84 0.16 -15.30
CA MET A 129 5.48 0.68 -15.50
C MET A 129 4.42 -0.41 -15.69
N LEU A 130 4.79 -1.57 -16.25
CA LEU A 130 3.83 -2.60 -16.64
C LEU A 130 2.92 -3.07 -15.48
N PRO A 131 3.44 -3.42 -14.28
CA PRO A 131 2.59 -3.87 -13.18
C PRO A 131 1.57 -2.82 -12.73
N LEU A 132 1.96 -1.53 -12.73
CA LEU A 132 1.05 -0.44 -12.36
C LEU A 132 -0.01 -0.21 -13.42
N LEU A 133 0.33 -0.30 -14.70
CA LEU A 133 -0.65 -0.22 -15.80
C LEU A 133 -1.66 -1.36 -15.74
N ILE A 134 -1.18 -2.59 -15.52
CA ILE A 134 -2.04 -3.76 -15.34
C ILE A 134 -2.97 -3.55 -14.15
N LEU A 135 -2.41 -3.15 -13.01
CA LEU A 135 -3.21 -2.84 -11.82
C LEU A 135 -4.28 -1.79 -12.11
N TYR A 136 -3.93 -0.71 -12.79
CA TYR A 136 -4.86 0.36 -13.15
C TYR A 136 -6.01 -0.15 -14.01
N CYS A 137 -5.72 -0.98 -15.02
CA CYS A 137 -6.75 -1.57 -15.90
C CYS A 137 -7.77 -2.41 -15.12
N PHE A 138 -7.33 -3.14 -14.08
CA PHE A 138 -8.24 -3.92 -13.23
C PHE A 138 -8.93 -3.08 -12.15
N ALA A 139 -8.32 -2.00 -11.73
CA ALA A 139 -8.77 -1.21 -10.59
C ALA A 139 -9.69 -0.03 -10.99
N GLN A 140 -9.72 0.35 -12.26
CA GLN A 140 -10.48 1.51 -12.73
C GLN A 140 -11.97 1.46 -12.38
N GLU A 141 -12.58 0.28 -12.37
CA GLU A 141 -14.00 0.09 -12.01
C GLU A 141 -14.27 0.47 -10.55
N PHE A 142 -13.35 0.13 -9.63
CA PHE A 142 -13.49 0.44 -8.20
C PHE A 142 -13.29 1.93 -7.88
N PHE A 143 -12.54 2.66 -8.71
CA PHE A 143 -12.39 4.11 -8.56
C PHE A 143 -13.69 4.86 -8.91
N VAL A 144 -14.40 4.40 -9.91
CA VAL A 144 -15.66 5.03 -10.35
C VAL A 144 -16.75 4.87 -9.28
N GLU A 145 -16.88 3.68 -8.69
CA GLU A 145 -17.85 3.42 -7.61
C GLU A 145 -17.55 4.22 -6.33
N GLY A 146 -16.27 4.35 -5.95
CA GLY A 146 -15.87 5.10 -4.77
C GLY A 146 -16.18 6.60 -4.84
N ILE A 147 -16.06 7.21 -6.03
CA ILE A 147 -16.38 8.63 -6.26
C ILE A 147 -17.90 8.85 -6.31
N ALA A 148 -18.65 7.92 -6.87
CA ALA A 148 -20.11 8.02 -6.96
C ALA A 148 -20.78 8.02 -5.59
N VAL A 149 -20.29 7.23 -4.64
CA VAL A 149 -20.82 7.18 -3.25
C VAL A 149 -20.50 8.48 -2.48
N SER A 150 -19.38 9.14 -2.79
CA SER A 150 -19.00 10.41 -2.19
C SER A 150 -19.82 11.60 -2.72
N GLY A 151 -20.28 11.54 -3.97
CA GLY A 151 -21.02 12.61 -4.64
C GLY A 151 -22.54 12.62 -4.37
N MET A 152 -23.11 11.59 -3.74
CA MET A 152 -24.54 11.52 -3.42
C MET A 152 -24.91 12.06 -2.03
N LYS A 153 -24.01 12.78 -1.37
CA LYS A 153 -24.25 13.43 -0.07
C LYS A 153 -24.56 14.94 -0.18
N GLU A 154 -25.12 15.40 -1.30
CA GLU A 154 -25.80 16.71 -1.37
C GLU A 154 -27.30 16.56 -1.49
#